data_02fefaf51bf4b78b9537ddf3de4488f6
#
_entry.id   02fefaf51bf4b78b9537ddf3de4488f6
#
_cell.length_a   1.000
_cell.length_b   1.000
_cell.length_c   1.000
_cell.angle_alpha   90.00
_cell.angle_beta   90.00
_cell.angle_gamma   90.00
#
_symmetry.space_group_name_H-M   'P 1'
#
loop_
_entity.id
_entity.type
_entity.pdbx_description
1 polymer ?
#
loop_
_entity_poly.entity_id
_entity_poly.type
_entity_poly.pdbx_seq_one_letter_code
_entity_poly.pdbx_strand_id
1 'polypeptide(L)'
;VASNKILVIDDTTVVRVKVREMLTPGNFEVIEAKDGLEGYNLMRQEKVSLIMLDFLLPKMSGWEVFQNIQAQPELRKIPLVIMSGRKEEVTEKFVEPFEYFEFLGKPFDQKQLIEAIKSAMVKSKIPRSALNTPPVSSANQQLVPATTAANGVDSSADIKLLNDKIVKMQGEIDSLKQHLHQIVTFIKQKIK
;
A
#
# COMPACT_ATOMS: atom_id res chain seq x y z
N VAL A 1 -2.57 -11.39 26.19
CA VAL A 1 -1.20 -10.83 26.18
C VAL A 1 -0.96 -10.29 24.79
N ALA A 2 -0.64 -8.99 24.66
CA ALA A 2 -0.28 -8.41 23.40
C ALA A 2 1.01 -9.08 22.87
N SER A 3 1.01 -9.54 21.64
CA SER A 3 2.19 -10.08 20.99
C SER A 3 3.18 -8.93 20.75
N ASN A 4 4.45 -9.12 21.13
CA ASN A 4 5.53 -8.19 20.82
C ASN A 4 6.30 -8.62 19.55
N LYS A 5 5.67 -9.43 18.69
CA LYS A 5 6.29 -9.98 17.48
C LYS A 5 6.26 -8.97 16.35
N ILE A 6 7.41 -8.67 15.78
CA ILE A 6 7.57 -7.81 14.60
C ILE A 6 8.02 -8.69 13.44
N LEU A 7 7.24 -8.69 12.35
CA LEU A 7 7.60 -9.38 11.12
C LEU A 7 8.38 -8.42 10.21
N VAL A 8 9.60 -8.80 9.85
CA VAL A 8 10.46 -8.05 8.93
C VAL A 8 10.60 -8.84 7.63
N ILE A 9 10.10 -8.27 6.54
CA ILE A 9 10.10 -8.85 5.20
C ILE A 9 11.05 -8.03 4.33
N ASP A 10 12.20 -8.60 4.00
CA ASP A 10 13.26 -7.94 3.23
C ASP A 10 14.15 -9.01 2.61
N ASP A 11 14.52 -8.90 1.34
CA ASP A 11 15.38 -9.90 0.68
C ASP A 11 16.84 -9.80 1.10
N THR A 12 17.23 -8.64 1.66
CA THR A 12 18.59 -8.35 2.09
C THR A 12 18.82 -8.78 3.53
N THR A 13 19.58 -9.84 3.75
CA THR A 13 19.89 -10.35 5.11
C THR A 13 20.49 -9.27 6.01
N VAL A 14 21.35 -8.39 5.49
CA VAL A 14 21.98 -7.31 6.25
C VAL A 14 20.93 -6.36 6.84
N VAL A 15 19.87 -6.03 6.08
CA VAL A 15 18.79 -5.16 6.55
C VAL A 15 18.00 -5.86 7.66
N ARG A 16 17.65 -7.13 7.49
CA ARG A 16 16.91 -7.90 8.53
C ARG A 16 17.70 -7.99 9.84
N VAL A 17 18.98 -8.32 9.76
CA VAL A 17 19.87 -8.38 10.96
C VAL A 17 19.96 -7.01 11.64
N LYS A 18 20.18 -5.95 10.85
CA LYS A 18 20.28 -4.58 11.39
C LYS A 18 18.99 -4.14 12.08
N VAL A 19 17.82 -4.42 11.49
CA VAL A 19 16.51 -4.13 12.11
C VAL A 19 16.37 -4.91 13.42
N ARG A 20 16.71 -6.20 13.45
CA ARG A 20 16.66 -7.01 14.65
C ARG A 20 17.53 -6.45 15.77
N GLU A 21 18.77 -6.06 15.45
CA GLU A 21 19.69 -5.46 16.40
C GLU A 21 19.16 -4.12 16.96
N MET A 22 18.57 -3.28 16.10
CA MET A 22 17.97 -2.01 16.50
C MET A 22 16.74 -2.19 17.42
N LEU A 23 16.01 -3.30 17.28
CA LEU A 23 14.81 -3.60 18.06
C LEU A 23 15.07 -4.39 19.35
N THR A 24 16.23 -5.03 19.46
CA THR A 24 16.62 -5.83 20.65
C THR A 24 16.45 -5.08 21.98
N PRO A 25 16.82 -3.79 22.11
CA PRO A 25 16.62 -3.06 23.37
C PRO A 25 15.16 -2.88 23.78
N GLY A 26 14.22 -3.02 22.84
CA GLY A 26 12.77 -2.83 23.06
C GLY A 26 12.01 -4.09 23.48
N ASN A 27 12.70 -5.21 23.75
CA ASN A 27 12.07 -6.51 24.07
C ASN A 27 11.06 -6.99 23.02
N PHE A 28 11.35 -6.74 21.73
CA PHE A 28 10.58 -7.24 20.60
C PHE A 28 11.14 -8.58 20.10
N GLU A 29 10.26 -9.50 19.78
CA GLU A 29 10.59 -10.72 19.06
C GLU A 29 10.53 -10.43 17.56
N VAL A 30 11.64 -10.55 16.84
CA VAL A 30 11.71 -10.30 15.40
C VAL A 30 11.61 -11.63 14.64
N ILE A 31 10.59 -11.72 13.78
CA ILE A 31 10.43 -12.81 12.81
C ILE A 31 10.87 -12.28 11.45
N GLU A 32 11.71 -13.04 10.76
CA GLU A 32 12.29 -12.65 9.47
C GLU A 32 11.68 -13.43 8.30
N ALA A 33 11.41 -12.75 7.20
CA ALA A 33 11.06 -13.33 5.92
C ALA A 33 11.96 -12.75 4.82
N LYS A 34 12.43 -13.60 3.93
CA LYS A 34 13.36 -13.23 2.85
C LYS A 34 12.68 -12.86 1.53
N ASP A 35 11.38 -13.05 1.43
CA ASP A 35 10.57 -12.71 0.26
C ASP A 35 9.10 -12.46 0.65
N GLY A 36 8.35 -11.87 -0.28
CA GLY A 36 6.96 -11.50 -0.02
C GLY A 36 6.05 -12.69 0.23
N LEU A 37 6.30 -13.83 -0.42
CA LEU A 37 5.48 -15.04 -0.23
C LEU A 37 5.69 -15.65 1.16
N GLU A 38 6.95 -15.76 1.62
CA GLU A 38 7.26 -16.20 2.98
C GLU A 38 6.66 -15.26 4.02
N GLY A 39 6.79 -13.94 3.82
CA GLY A 39 6.20 -12.93 4.68
C GLY A 39 4.67 -13.05 4.78
N TYR A 40 4.00 -13.23 3.65
CA TYR A 40 2.57 -13.42 3.60
C TYR A 40 2.11 -14.70 4.35
N ASN A 41 2.84 -15.79 4.20
CA ASN A 41 2.53 -17.02 4.93
C ASN A 41 2.73 -16.87 6.44
N LEU A 42 3.81 -16.22 6.87
CA LEU A 42 4.09 -15.95 8.30
C LEU A 42 3.03 -15.04 8.94
N MET A 43 2.54 -13.99 8.25
CA MET A 43 1.45 -13.15 8.76
C MET A 43 0.17 -13.93 9.06
N ARG A 44 -0.07 -15.04 8.36
CA ARG A 44 -1.26 -15.88 8.55
C ARG A 44 -1.09 -16.92 9.65
N GLN A 45 0.15 -17.32 9.92
CA GLN A 45 0.48 -18.35 10.89
C GLN A 45 0.80 -17.77 12.28
N GLU A 46 1.39 -16.59 12.30
CA GLU A 46 1.87 -15.93 13.50
C GLU A 46 1.03 -14.71 13.87
N LYS A 47 0.84 -14.50 15.17
CA LYS A 47 0.21 -13.27 15.68
C LYS A 47 1.25 -12.16 15.74
N VAL A 48 1.42 -11.43 14.65
CA VAL A 48 2.33 -10.31 14.58
C VAL A 48 1.67 -9.01 15.04
N SER A 49 2.42 -8.16 15.71
CA SER A 49 1.97 -6.85 16.23
C SER A 49 2.37 -5.68 15.33
N LEU A 50 3.31 -5.91 14.41
CA LEU A 50 3.77 -4.92 13.43
C LEU A 50 4.40 -5.64 12.23
N ILE A 51 4.21 -5.10 11.04
CA ILE A 51 4.83 -5.57 9.80
C ILE A 51 5.75 -4.48 9.28
N MET A 52 7.00 -4.86 8.98
CA MET A 52 7.97 -4.07 8.24
C MET A 52 8.18 -4.74 6.88
N LEU A 53 7.86 -4.03 5.81
CA LEU A 53 7.77 -4.59 4.47
C LEU A 53 8.68 -3.82 3.52
N ASP A 54 9.66 -4.49 2.94
CA ASP A 54 10.37 -3.93 1.79
C ASP A 54 9.43 -3.84 0.58
N PHE A 55 9.51 -2.74 -0.12
CA PHE A 55 8.70 -2.52 -1.33
C PHE A 55 9.20 -3.34 -2.51
N LEU A 56 10.51 -3.54 -2.60
CA LEU A 56 11.18 -4.26 -3.69
C LEU A 56 11.55 -5.68 -3.24
N LEU A 57 10.65 -6.63 -3.44
CA LEU A 57 10.84 -8.03 -3.06
C LEU A 57 10.77 -8.97 -4.25
N PRO A 58 11.52 -10.09 -4.21
CA PRO A 58 11.36 -11.18 -5.18
C PRO A 58 10.10 -12.01 -4.91
N LYS A 59 9.65 -12.75 -5.91
CA LYS A 59 8.52 -13.69 -5.94
C LYS A 59 7.15 -13.00 -5.78
N MET A 60 6.94 -12.26 -4.71
CA MET A 60 5.76 -11.44 -4.45
C MET A 60 6.25 -10.07 -4.04
N SER A 61 5.96 -9.05 -4.84
CA SER A 61 6.39 -7.68 -4.59
C SER A 61 5.75 -7.11 -3.32
N GLY A 62 6.38 -6.10 -2.73
CA GLY A 62 5.81 -5.40 -1.57
C GLY A 62 4.42 -4.80 -1.85
N TRP A 63 4.17 -4.40 -3.10
CA TRP A 63 2.84 -3.97 -3.55
C TRP A 63 1.80 -5.10 -3.47
N GLU A 64 2.11 -6.28 -3.98
CA GLU A 64 1.21 -7.44 -3.93
C GLU A 64 0.97 -7.90 -2.49
N VAL A 65 2.02 -7.90 -1.64
CA VAL A 65 1.88 -8.16 -0.20
C VAL A 65 0.94 -7.15 0.44
N PHE A 66 1.11 -5.85 0.15
CA PHE A 66 0.22 -4.80 0.63
C PHE A 66 -1.23 -5.02 0.21
N GLN A 67 -1.48 -5.34 -1.06
CA GLN A 67 -2.83 -5.64 -1.56
C GLN A 67 -3.46 -6.82 -0.81
N ASN A 68 -2.71 -7.88 -0.56
CA ASN A 68 -3.17 -9.03 0.21
C ASN A 68 -3.47 -8.68 1.69
N ILE A 69 -2.69 -7.79 2.31
CA ILE A 69 -2.97 -7.23 3.64
C ILE A 69 -4.29 -6.45 3.60
N GLN A 70 -4.49 -5.60 2.58
CA GLN A 70 -5.71 -4.80 2.45
C GLN A 70 -6.96 -5.64 2.17
N ALA A 71 -6.83 -6.77 1.51
CA ALA A 71 -7.94 -7.68 1.23
C ALA A 71 -8.47 -8.40 2.49
N GLN A 72 -7.67 -8.49 3.56
CA GLN A 72 -8.02 -9.22 4.78
C GLN A 72 -8.26 -8.27 5.96
N PRO A 73 -9.50 -8.19 6.51
CA PRO A 73 -9.84 -7.26 7.60
C PRO A 73 -8.97 -7.41 8.84
N GLU A 74 -8.51 -8.62 9.16
CA GLU A 74 -7.66 -8.88 10.33
C GLU A 74 -6.23 -8.39 10.12
N LEU A 75 -5.67 -8.56 8.91
CA LEU A 75 -4.33 -8.11 8.59
C LEU A 75 -4.25 -6.57 8.46
N ARG A 76 -5.33 -5.93 7.97
CA ARG A 76 -5.41 -4.48 7.87
C ARG A 76 -5.24 -3.73 9.20
N LYS A 77 -5.56 -4.37 10.31
CA LYS A 77 -5.45 -3.78 11.65
C LYS A 77 -4.01 -3.75 12.15
N ILE A 78 -3.12 -4.53 11.54
CA ILE A 78 -1.73 -4.61 11.94
C ILE A 78 -1.00 -3.34 11.45
N PRO A 79 -0.28 -2.63 12.34
CA PRO A 79 0.57 -1.52 11.93
C PRO A 79 1.54 -1.93 10.84
N LEU A 80 1.71 -1.10 9.82
CA LEU A 80 2.55 -1.39 8.66
C LEU A 80 3.55 -0.27 8.43
N VAL A 81 4.83 -0.63 8.29
CA VAL A 81 5.92 0.23 7.83
C VAL A 81 6.39 -0.30 6.48
N ILE A 82 6.34 0.52 5.44
CA ILE A 82 6.93 0.21 4.14
C ILE A 82 8.33 0.80 4.06
N MET A 83 9.30 -0.04 3.74
CA MET A 83 10.71 0.34 3.58
C MET A 83 11.06 0.37 2.09
N SER A 84 11.77 1.39 1.63
CA SER A 84 12.38 1.40 0.30
C SER A 84 13.57 2.34 0.22
N GLY A 85 14.54 2.01 -0.63
CA GLY A 85 15.60 2.93 -1.02
C GLY A 85 15.19 3.95 -2.07
N ARG A 86 14.01 3.77 -2.68
CA ARG A 86 13.46 4.60 -3.75
C ARG A 86 12.03 5.00 -3.43
N LYS A 87 11.88 6.22 -2.91
CA LYS A 87 10.56 6.76 -2.55
C LYS A 87 9.63 6.86 -3.76
N GLU A 88 10.18 7.17 -4.91
CA GLU A 88 9.47 7.36 -6.18
C GLU A 88 8.67 6.11 -6.57
N GLU A 89 9.24 4.92 -6.40
CA GLU A 89 8.56 3.66 -6.72
C GLU A 89 7.34 3.41 -5.82
N VAL A 90 7.42 3.88 -4.57
CA VAL A 90 6.28 3.82 -3.63
C VAL A 90 5.22 4.84 -4.03
N THR A 91 5.61 6.07 -4.38
CA THR A 91 4.66 7.14 -4.76
C THR A 91 3.99 6.91 -6.11
N GLU A 92 4.56 6.08 -6.99
CA GLU A 92 3.89 5.63 -8.21
C GLU A 92 2.65 4.77 -7.93
N LYS A 93 2.63 4.07 -6.79
CA LYS A 93 1.52 3.18 -6.39
C LYS A 93 0.62 3.79 -5.32
N PHE A 94 1.14 4.72 -4.55
CA PHE A 94 0.43 5.33 -3.43
C PHE A 94 0.45 6.85 -3.51
N VAL A 95 -0.70 7.47 -3.29
CA VAL A 95 -0.82 8.92 -3.18
C VAL A 95 -0.42 9.36 -1.77
N GLU A 96 0.43 10.38 -1.66
CA GLU A 96 0.73 11.02 -0.37
C GLU A 96 -0.41 11.95 0.07
N PRO A 97 -0.66 12.08 1.38
CA PRO A 97 0.01 11.42 2.50
C PRO A 97 -0.41 9.97 2.67
N PHE A 98 0.52 9.10 3.08
CA PHE A 98 0.27 7.68 3.28
C PHE A 98 -0.61 7.46 4.52
N GLU A 99 -1.88 7.13 4.32
CA GLU A 99 -2.86 6.98 5.40
C GLU A 99 -2.78 5.62 6.11
N TYR A 100 -2.37 4.57 5.38
CA TYR A 100 -2.52 3.18 5.84
C TYR A 100 -1.22 2.53 6.30
N PHE A 101 -0.10 3.21 6.11
CA PHE A 101 1.23 2.77 6.52
C PHE A 101 2.13 3.95 6.79
N GLU A 102 3.28 3.70 7.42
CA GLU A 102 4.36 4.65 7.50
C GLU A 102 5.46 4.30 6.51
N PHE A 103 6.06 5.31 5.89
CA PHE A 103 7.17 5.13 4.97
C PHE A 103 8.50 5.33 5.68
N LEU A 104 9.44 4.40 5.48
CA LEU A 104 10.80 4.48 6.03
C LEU A 104 11.81 4.34 4.89
N GLY A 105 12.50 5.45 4.55
CA GLY A 105 13.53 5.47 3.51
C GLY A 105 14.79 4.75 3.93
N LYS A 106 15.31 3.84 3.10
CA LYS A 106 16.62 3.21 3.31
C LYS A 106 17.73 4.12 2.73
N PRO A 107 18.88 4.27 3.40
CA PRO A 107 19.25 3.73 4.72
C PRO A 107 18.64 4.53 5.87
N PHE A 108 18.34 3.86 6.98
CA PHE A 108 17.76 4.46 8.18
C PHE A 108 18.58 4.11 9.45
N ASP A 109 18.42 4.94 10.46
CA ASP A 109 18.98 4.72 11.79
C ASP A 109 17.91 4.21 12.78
N GLN A 110 18.35 3.88 14.01
CA GLN A 110 17.46 3.36 15.05
C GLN A 110 16.36 4.37 15.45
N LYS A 111 16.66 5.66 15.46
CA LYS A 111 15.72 6.71 15.84
C LYS A 111 14.59 6.80 14.80
N GLN A 112 14.96 6.85 13.53
CA GLN A 112 14.01 6.87 12.42
C GLN A 112 13.13 5.62 12.40
N LEU A 113 13.71 4.44 12.66
CA LEU A 113 12.98 3.18 12.78
C LEU A 113 11.93 3.24 13.90
N ILE A 114 12.29 3.68 15.09
CA ILE A 114 11.38 3.78 16.25
C ILE A 114 10.28 4.83 15.99
N GLU A 115 10.60 5.95 15.37
CA GLU A 115 9.61 6.96 14.98
C GLU A 115 8.61 6.42 13.96
N ALA A 116 9.08 5.71 12.93
CA ALA A 116 8.22 5.07 11.94
C ALA A 116 7.28 4.02 12.56
N ILE A 117 7.78 3.21 13.50
CA ILE A 117 6.97 2.24 14.25
C ILE A 117 5.86 2.94 15.04
N LYS A 118 6.19 4.01 15.77
CA LYS A 118 5.22 4.79 16.54
C LYS A 118 4.14 5.39 15.64
N SER A 119 4.54 5.99 14.52
CA SER A 119 3.61 6.54 13.52
C SER A 119 2.70 5.47 12.92
N ALA A 120 3.25 4.31 12.54
CA ALA A 120 2.46 3.19 12.02
C ALA A 120 1.43 2.69 13.04
N MET A 121 1.79 2.61 14.33
CA MET A 121 0.88 2.24 15.42
C MET A 121 -0.27 3.23 15.60
N VAL A 122 -0.04 4.53 15.38
CA VAL A 122 -1.09 5.55 15.42
C VAL A 122 -2.01 5.40 14.20
N LYS A 123 -1.43 5.27 13.01
CA LYS A 123 -2.20 5.10 11.76
C LYS A 123 -3.06 3.84 11.74
N SER A 124 -2.61 2.75 12.36
CA SER A 124 -3.38 1.50 12.42
C SER A 124 -4.67 1.61 13.24
N LYS A 125 -4.78 2.61 14.13
CA LYS A 125 -5.97 2.87 14.96
C LYS A 125 -7.03 3.72 14.26
N ILE A 126 -6.69 4.33 13.12
CA ILE A 126 -7.64 5.12 12.32
C ILE A 126 -8.68 4.16 11.71
N PRO A 127 -9.99 4.39 11.93
CA PRO A 127 -11.02 3.55 11.34
C PRO A 127 -10.92 3.59 9.81
N ARG A 128 -10.62 2.47 9.21
CA ARG A 128 -10.58 2.35 7.75
C ARG A 128 -12.00 2.09 7.26
N SER A 129 -12.66 3.12 6.75
CA SER A 129 -13.85 2.95 5.93
C SER A 129 -13.50 2.01 4.78
N ALA A 130 -14.41 1.10 4.42
CA ALA A 130 -14.15 0.11 3.37
C ALA A 130 -13.65 0.83 2.12
N LEU A 131 -12.37 0.65 1.82
CA LEU A 131 -11.77 1.26 0.65
C LEU A 131 -12.40 0.70 -0.60
N ASN A 132 -12.90 1.60 -1.43
CA ASN A 132 -13.09 1.34 -2.84
C ASN A 132 -11.73 0.94 -3.42
N THR A 133 -11.44 -0.36 -3.45
CA THR A 133 -10.36 -0.89 -4.25
C THR A 133 -10.64 -0.51 -5.70
N PRO A 134 -9.68 0.12 -6.42
CA PRO A 134 -9.85 0.25 -7.86
C PRO A 134 -10.01 -1.16 -8.44
N PRO A 135 -10.92 -1.36 -9.40
CA PRO A 135 -11.18 -2.69 -9.94
C PRO A 135 -9.91 -3.21 -10.60
N VAL A 136 -9.35 -4.26 -10.03
CA VAL A 136 -8.36 -5.10 -10.73
C VAL A 136 -9.07 -5.68 -11.95
N SER A 137 -8.64 -5.27 -13.12
CA SER A 137 -9.04 -5.86 -14.40
C SER A 137 -8.60 -7.33 -14.42
N SER A 138 -9.48 -8.21 -13.94
CA SER A 138 -9.35 -9.64 -14.18
C SER A 138 -10.14 -9.96 -15.44
N ALA A 139 -9.41 -10.06 -16.55
CA ALA A 139 -9.91 -10.71 -17.74
C ALA A 139 -10.10 -12.21 -17.45
N ASN A 140 -11.30 -12.65 -17.77
CA ASN A 140 -11.69 -14.03 -18.06
C ASN A 140 -12.06 -14.95 -16.89
N GLN A 141 -13.39 -15.07 -16.66
CA GLN A 141 -14.04 -16.39 -16.64
C GLN A 141 -15.57 -16.28 -16.77
N GLN A 142 -16.06 -17.08 -17.66
CA GLN A 142 -17.38 -17.39 -18.20
C GLN A 142 -18.59 -17.42 -17.25
N LEU A 143 -19.71 -17.00 -17.87
CA LEU A 143 -21.13 -17.14 -17.53
C LEU A 143 -21.56 -18.52 -17.02
N VAL A 144 -22.46 -18.52 -16.02
CA VAL A 144 -23.74 -19.24 -16.03
C VAL A 144 -24.75 -18.54 -15.09
N PRO A 145 -26.06 -18.51 -15.41
CA PRO A 145 -27.06 -17.71 -14.71
C PRO A 145 -27.91 -18.53 -13.74
N ALA A 146 -28.30 -17.95 -12.62
CA ALA A 146 -29.57 -18.32 -11.96
C ALA A 146 -30.02 -17.27 -10.92
N THR A 147 -31.01 -16.53 -11.31
CA THR A 147 -32.29 -16.14 -10.68
C THR A 147 -32.41 -15.76 -9.19
N THR A 148 -33.00 -14.53 -9.03
CA THR A 148 -33.98 -14.04 -8.01
C THR A 148 -33.53 -13.84 -6.58
N ALA A 149 -33.61 -12.62 -6.04
CA ALA A 149 -34.72 -11.76 -5.68
C ALA A 149 -34.28 -10.44 -5.04
N ALA A 150 -34.86 -9.39 -5.51
CA ALA A 150 -35.22 -8.08 -4.94
C ALA A 150 -34.68 -7.63 -3.57
N ASN A 151 -33.98 -6.47 -3.56
CA ASN A 151 -34.44 -5.31 -2.82
C ASN A 151 -33.81 -4.04 -3.44
N GLY A 152 -34.69 -3.14 -3.92
CA GLY A 152 -34.33 -1.89 -4.56
C GLY A 152 -33.78 -0.88 -3.56
N VAL A 153 -32.66 -0.29 -3.92
CA VAL A 153 -32.21 1.03 -3.48
C VAL A 153 -31.72 1.75 -4.73
N ASP A 154 -32.16 2.97 -4.89
CA ASP A 154 -32.12 3.84 -6.04
C ASP A 154 -30.69 4.03 -6.60
N SER A 155 -30.22 3.08 -7.42
CA SER A 155 -28.86 3.07 -8.01
C SER A 155 -28.73 4.03 -9.20
N SER A 156 -29.82 4.64 -9.69
CA SER A 156 -29.75 5.42 -10.92
C SER A 156 -29.27 6.86 -10.69
N ALA A 157 -29.49 7.41 -9.49
CA ALA A 157 -29.01 8.74 -9.12
C ALA A 157 -27.49 8.75 -8.84
N ASP A 158 -27.00 7.72 -8.17
CA ASP A 158 -25.57 7.57 -7.86
C ASP A 158 -24.74 7.30 -9.12
N ILE A 159 -25.25 6.50 -10.05
CA ILE A 159 -24.59 6.23 -11.34
C ILE A 159 -24.52 7.52 -12.19
N LYS A 160 -25.56 8.34 -12.17
CA LYS A 160 -25.57 9.64 -12.87
C LYS A 160 -24.54 10.59 -12.28
N LEU A 161 -24.47 10.70 -10.95
CA LEU A 161 -23.49 11.54 -10.25
C LEU A 161 -22.05 11.09 -10.50
N LEU A 162 -21.81 9.77 -10.54
CA LEU A 162 -20.49 9.22 -10.89
C LEU A 162 -20.11 9.52 -12.33
N ASN A 163 -21.03 9.36 -13.28
CA ASN A 163 -20.79 9.67 -14.70
C ASN A 163 -20.47 11.14 -14.92
N ASP A 164 -21.20 12.05 -14.26
CA ASP A 164 -20.94 13.49 -14.35
C ASP A 164 -19.54 13.84 -13.79
N LYS A 165 -19.12 13.15 -12.71
CA LYS A 165 -17.80 13.33 -12.13
C LYS A 165 -16.68 12.81 -13.04
N ILE A 166 -16.91 11.68 -13.71
CA ILE A 166 -15.98 11.10 -14.70
C ILE A 166 -15.81 12.06 -15.89
N VAL A 167 -16.90 12.59 -16.43
CA VAL A 167 -16.86 13.55 -17.56
C VAL A 167 -16.10 14.83 -17.17
N LYS A 168 -16.31 15.34 -15.95
CA LYS A 168 -15.59 16.51 -15.45
C LYS A 168 -14.09 16.26 -15.31
N MET A 169 -13.71 15.13 -14.73
CA MET A 169 -12.30 14.73 -14.59
C MET A 169 -11.63 14.51 -15.95
N GLN A 170 -12.34 13.95 -16.91
CA GLN A 170 -11.84 13.78 -18.27
C GLN A 170 -11.55 15.13 -18.94
N GLY A 171 -12.42 16.12 -18.75
CA GLY A 171 -12.20 17.49 -19.23
C GLY A 171 -10.97 18.18 -18.60
N GLU A 172 -10.73 17.95 -17.32
CA GLU A 172 -9.54 18.47 -16.63
C GLU A 172 -8.25 17.80 -17.13
N ILE A 173 -8.28 16.50 -17.40
CA ILE A 173 -7.15 15.75 -17.99
C ILE A 173 -6.82 16.28 -19.38
N ASP A 174 -7.81 16.53 -20.22
CA ASP A 174 -7.58 17.04 -21.58
C ASP A 174 -7.06 18.48 -21.56
N SER A 175 -7.54 19.32 -20.66
CA SER A 175 -7.02 20.66 -20.44
C SER A 175 -5.54 20.64 -19.99
N LEU A 176 -5.19 19.77 -19.04
CA LEU A 176 -3.81 19.58 -18.60
C LEU A 176 -2.89 19.09 -19.72
N LYS A 177 -3.35 18.17 -20.55
CA LYS A 177 -2.62 17.71 -21.74
C LYS A 177 -2.34 18.84 -22.74
N GLN A 178 -3.32 19.72 -22.97
CA GLN A 178 -3.14 20.89 -23.82
C GLN A 178 -2.11 21.87 -23.27
N HIS A 179 -2.16 22.18 -21.97
CA HIS A 179 -1.16 23.04 -21.32
C HIS A 179 0.24 22.44 -21.41
N LEU A 180 0.35 21.13 -21.18
CA LEU A 180 1.63 20.43 -21.29
C LEU A 180 2.20 20.48 -22.72
N HIS A 181 1.34 20.33 -23.72
CA HIS A 181 1.74 20.45 -25.13
C HIS A 181 2.20 21.88 -25.48
N GLN A 182 1.54 22.90 -24.96
CA GLN A 182 1.94 24.30 -25.14
C GLN A 182 3.31 24.58 -24.52
N ILE A 183 3.55 24.09 -23.30
CA ILE A 183 4.84 24.25 -22.60
C ILE A 183 5.96 23.55 -23.38
N VAL A 184 5.74 22.31 -23.82
CA VAL A 184 6.72 21.54 -24.61
C VAL A 184 7.04 22.25 -25.94
N THR A 185 6.03 22.81 -26.60
CA THR A 185 6.20 23.55 -27.86
C THR A 185 7.00 24.85 -27.63
N PHE A 186 6.69 25.59 -26.55
CA PHE A 186 7.41 26.79 -26.16
C PHE A 186 8.90 26.53 -25.85
N ILE A 187 9.17 25.44 -25.11
CA ILE A 187 10.54 25.02 -24.82
C ILE A 187 11.31 24.66 -26.10
N LYS A 188 10.68 23.90 -27.01
CA LYS A 188 11.28 23.55 -28.31
C LYS A 188 11.60 24.78 -29.20
N GLN A 189 10.82 25.84 -29.07
CA GLN A 189 11.11 27.10 -29.82
C GLN A 189 12.22 27.91 -29.20
N LYS A 190 12.48 27.82 -27.90
CA LYS A 190 13.53 28.57 -27.19
C LYS A 190 14.90 27.89 -27.20
N ILE A 191 14.97 26.60 -27.55
CA ILE A 191 16.24 25.83 -27.60
C ILE A 191 16.80 25.76 -29.05
N LYS A 192 16.16 26.38 -29.99
CA LYS A 192 16.64 26.55 -31.36
C LYS A 192 17.17 27.98 -31.54
#